data_7371c284f49217c154ec56b3d466fe72
#
_entry.id   7371c284f49217c154ec56b3d466fe72
#
_cell.length_a   1.000
_cell.length_b   1.000
_cell.length_c   1.000
_cell.angle_alpha   90.00
_cell.angle_beta   90.00
_cell.angle_gamma   90.00
#
_symmetry.space_group_name_H-M   'P 1'
#
loop_
_entity.id
_entity.type
_entity.pdbx_description
1 polymer ?
#
loop_
_entity_poly.entity_id
_entity_poly.type
_entity_poly.pdbx_seq_one_letter_code
_entity_poly.pdbx_strand_id
1 'polypeptide(L)'
;MKVLVIGSGGREHALAWAAARDSKVTDVFVAPGNAATAQEEKMQNVAIDVMDLDGLRTFAKDNAIDLTIVGPEAPLVAGVVNHFQAEGLRIFGPTEGAAQLEGSKAFTKDFLDRQNIPTAEYANFTEIEPALAYVREKGAPIVVKADGLAAGKGVIVAMTLEEAEDAIKDMLAGNAFGEAGSRVVIEEFLEGEEASYIVIVDGDNVLPMATSQDHKRVGNGDTGLNTGGMGAYSPAPVVTPEIDQRIMDEVIMPTVNGMKAEGNEYVGFLYAGLMITADGTPKVIEYNCRFGDPETQPIMLRLKSSLVDMCNAALDKKLAETTAEWDSRKSVGVVMAAGGYPGSYGKGDVISFPAECPEGTKIFHAGTKLDDEGNVVTAGGRVLCVTALGDSVTEAQKRAYELLDQVSWKDAYFRTDIAYRAIAREQGE
;
A
#
# COMPACT_ATOMS: atom_id res chain seq x y z
N MET A 1 -15.09 -10.35 19.68
CA MET A 1 -13.80 -9.61 19.64
C MET A 1 -14.04 -8.18 19.21
N LYS A 2 -13.32 -7.25 19.82
CA LYS A 2 -13.25 -5.85 19.41
C LYS A 2 -11.95 -5.59 18.68
N VAL A 3 -12.03 -5.03 17.49
CA VAL A 3 -10.89 -4.72 16.62
C VAL A 3 -10.77 -3.21 16.44
N LEU A 4 -9.56 -2.69 16.55
CA LEU A 4 -9.24 -1.31 16.17
C LEU A 4 -8.44 -1.32 14.87
N VAL A 5 -8.86 -0.55 13.87
CA VAL A 5 -8.10 -0.29 12.65
C VAL A 5 -7.65 1.18 12.67
N ILE A 6 -6.35 1.41 12.61
CA ILE A 6 -5.78 2.76 12.57
C ILE A 6 -5.69 3.21 11.11
N GLY A 7 -6.31 4.35 10.81
CA GLY A 7 -6.28 4.98 9.50
C GLY A 7 -7.66 5.43 9.02
N SER A 8 -7.71 5.97 7.80
CA SER A 8 -8.92 6.55 7.22
C SER A 8 -9.10 6.30 5.71
N GLY A 9 -8.14 5.64 5.08
CA GLY A 9 -8.11 5.45 3.63
C GLY A 9 -8.88 4.23 3.14
N GLY A 10 -8.80 3.99 1.85
CA GLY A 10 -9.44 2.83 1.21
C GLY A 10 -8.87 1.50 1.69
N ARG A 11 -7.59 1.45 1.96
CA ARG A 11 -6.92 0.31 2.60
C ARG A 11 -7.53 0.01 3.96
N GLU A 12 -7.68 1.01 4.81
CA GLU A 12 -8.24 0.83 6.15
C GLU A 12 -9.71 0.45 6.11
N HIS A 13 -10.49 1.00 5.19
CA HIS A 13 -11.86 0.56 4.98
C HIS A 13 -11.91 -0.92 4.57
N ALA A 14 -11.05 -1.36 3.65
CA ALA A 14 -11.00 -2.75 3.21
C ALA A 14 -10.54 -3.71 4.35
N LEU A 15 -9.57 -3.30 5.16
CA LEU A 15 -9.13 -4.07 6.33
C LEU A 15 -10.24 -4.17 7.39
N ALA A 16 -10.92 -3.07 7.68
CA ALA A 16 -12.05 -3.03 8.61
C ALA A 16 -13.22 -3.90 8.12
N TRP A 17 -13.54 -3.82 6.83
CA TRP A 17 -14.56 -4.65 6.20
C TRP A 17 -14.21 -6.14 6.26
N ALA A 18 -12.97 -6.52 5.98
CA ALA A 18 -12.52 -7.90 6.09
C ALA A 18 -12.59 -8.40 7.55
N ALA A 19 -12.22 -7.58 8.52
CA ALA A 19 -12.34 -7.90 9.95
C ALA A 19 -13.80 -8.07 10.38
N ALA A 20 -14.70 -7.18 9.95
CA ALA A 20 -16.12 -7.21 10.32
C ALA A 20 -16.87 -8.45 9.79
N ARG A 21 -16.36 -9.07 8.72
CA ARG A 21 -16.94 -10.32 8.17
C ARG A 21 -16.72 -11.53 9.04
N ASP A 22 -15.77 -11.50 9.97
CA ASP A 22 -15.57 -12.59 10.92
C ASP A 22 -16.70 -12.60 11.95
N SER A 23 -17.31 -13.77 12.14
CA SER A 23 -18.40 -13.94 13.12
C SER A 23 -17.97 -13.73 14.55
N LYS A 24 -16.68 -13.90 14.87
CA LYS A 24 -16.10 -13.65 16.20
C LYS A 24 -15.94 -12.17 16.51
N VAL A 25 -15.92 -11.30 15.47
CA VAL A 25 -15.81 -9.85 15.62
C VAL A 25 -17.16 -9.24 15.87
N THR A 26 -17.30 -8.54 16.98
CA THR A 26 -18.54 -7.84 17.38
C THR A 26 -18.50 -6.36 17.00
N ASP A 27 -17.35 -5.72 17.12
CA ASP A 27 -17.15 -4.30 16.89
C ASP A 27 -15.82 -4.07 16.18
N VAL A 28 -15.83 -3.18 15.20
CA VAL A 28 -14.65 -2.65 14.52
C VAL A 28 -14.61 -1.14 14.68
N PHE A 29 -13.64 -0.66 15.44
CA PHE A 29 -13.37 0.77 15.58
C PHE A 29 -12.36 1.20 14.53
N VAL A 30 -12.59 2.34 13.87
CA VAL A 30 -11.67 2.87 12.87
C VAL A 30 -11.26 4.29 13.27
N ALA A 31 -9.99 4.53 13.42
CA ALA A 31 -9.45 5.80 13.91
C ALA A 31 -8.52 6.48 12.90
N PRO A 32 -8.90 7.61 12.32
CA PRO A 32 -10.16 8.33 12.49
C PRO A 32 -11.33 7.83 11.64
N GLY A 33 -11.08 6.94 10.65
CA GLY A 33 -12.09 6.42 9.73
C GLY A 33 -12.54 7.41 8.66
N ASN A 34 -13.56 7.03 7.91
CA ASN A 34 -14.15 7.82 6.83
C ASN A 34 -15.69 7.69 6.82
N ALA A 35 -16.34 8.17 5.77
CA ALA A 35 -17.81 8.16 5.70
C ALA A 35 -18.42 6.75 5.72
N ALA A 36 -17.79 5.78 5.05
CA ALA A 36 -18.31 4.40 5.03
C ALA A 36 -18.06 3.67 6.35
N THR A 37 -16.88 3.80 6.95
CA THR A 37 -16.58 3.17 8.25
C THR A 37 -17.40 3.74 9.40
N ALA A 38 -18.02 4.91 9.20
CA ALA A 38 -19.01 5.48 10.14
C ALA A 38 -20.39 4.81 10.06
N GLN A 39 -20.71 4.11 8.97
CA GLN A 39 -22.07 3.70 8.65
C GLN A 39 -22.23 2.19 8.42
N GLU A 40 -21.14 1.46 8.13
CA GLU A 40 -21.21 0.02 7.86
C GLU A 40 -21.44 -0.78 9.15
N GLU A 41 -22.06 -1.95 8.98
CA GLU A 41 -22.39 -2.85 10.09
C GLU A 41 -21.15 -3.23 10.89
N LYS A 42 -21.27 -3.25 12.21
CA LYS A 42 -20.21 -3.48 13.21
C LYS A 42 -19.11 -2.41 13.24
N MET A 43 -19.11 -1.40 12.36
CA MET A 43 -18.08 -0.38 12.30
C MET A 43 -18.52 0.91 12.99
N GLN A 44 -17.55 1.60 13.59
CA GLN A 44 -17.72 2.94 14.13
C GLN A 44 -16.40 3.70 14.11
N ASN A 45 -16.50 4.98 13.78
CA ASN A 45 -15.33 5.85 13.78
C ASN A 45 -14.98 6.33 15.18
N VAL A 46 -13.70 6.52 15.42
CA VAL A 46 -13.16 7.11 16.63
C VAL A 46 -12.34 8.33 16.24
N ALA A 47 -12.69 9.51 16.76
CA ALA A 47 -12.05 10.77 16.40
C ALA A 47 -10.65 10.90 17.06
N ILE A 48 -9.73 10.02 16.68
CA ILE A 48 -8.33 10.03 17.12
C ILE A 48 -7.45 10.05 15.87
N ASP A 49 -6.53 11.00 15.80
CA ASP A 49 -5.56 11.10 14.72
C ASP A 49 -4.59 9.92 14.72
N VAL A 50 -4.16 9.48 13.54
CA VAL A 50 -3.22 8.34 13.41
C VAL A 50 -1.87 8.59 14.08
N MET A 51 -1.48 9.84 14.28
CA MET A 51 -0.24 10.23 14.97
C MET A 51 -0.42 10.53 16.46
N ASP A 52 -1.63 10.49 16.98
CA ASP A 52 -1.89 10.55 18.42
C ASP A 52 -1.71 9.16 19.05
N LEU A 53 -0.44 8.73 19.17
CA LEU A 53 -0.10 7.39 19.64
C LEU A 53 -0.59 7.13 21.05
N ASP A 54 -0.53 8.12 21.93
CA ASP A 54 -1.02 8.03 23.31
C ASP A 54 -2.54 7.91 23.37
N GLY A 55 -3.25 8.69 22.56
CA GLY A 55 -4.71 8.63 22.44
C GLY A 55 -5.17 7.28 21.92
N LEU A 56 -4.51 6.74 20.88
CA LEU A 56 -4.80 5.41 20.33
C LEU A 56 -4.58 4.30 21.36
N ARG A 57 -3.45 4.32 22.06
CA ARG A 57 -3.11 3.37 23.11
C ARG A 57 -4.13 3.41 24.26
N THR A 58 -4.46 4.61 24.75
CA THR A 58 -5.44 4.81 25.82
C THR A 58 -6.82 4.29 25.40
N PHE A 59 -7.26 4.63 24.18
CA PHE A 59 -8.51 4.10 23.65
C PHE A 59 -8.55 2.58 23.61
N ALA A 60 -7.48 1.94 23.12
CA ALA A 60 -7.39 0.50 23.02
C ALA A 60 -7.47 -0.16 24.40
N LYS A 61 -6.82 0.42 25.40
CA LYS A 61 -6.84 -0.07 26.79
C LYS A 61 -8.22 0.10 27.43
N ASP A 62 -8.79 1.30 27.37
CA ASP A 62 -10.05 1.63 28.05
C ASP A 62 -11.25 0.91 27.44
N ASN A 63 -11.20 0.58 26.16
CA ASN A 63 -12.27 -0.13 25.45
C ASN A 63 -12.03 -1.64 25.32
N ALA A 64 -10.98 -2.17 25.96
CA ALA A 64 -10.61 -3.58 25.90
C ALA A 64 -10.54 -4.12 24.46
N ILE A 65 -9.79 -3.43 23.60
CA ILE A 65 -9.54 -3.86 22.23
C ILE A 65 -8.73 -5.15 22.23
N ASP A 66 -9.23 -6.18 21.54
CA ASP A 66 -8.59 -7.48 21.45
C ASP A 66 -7.46 -7.53 20.44
N LEU A 67 -7.57 -6.74 19.37
CA LEU A 67 -6.58 -6.64 18.28
C LEU A 67 -6.60 -5.27 17.66
N THR A 68 -5.43 -4.66 17.47
CA THR A 68 -5.25 -3.45 16.66
C THR A 68 -4.49 -3.77 15.38
N ILE A 69 -4.99 -3.30 14.24
CA ILE A 69 -4.36 -3.42 12.92
C ILE A 69 -4.00 -2.02 12.44
N VAL A 70 -2.74 -1.82 12.06
CA VAL A 70 -2.25 -0.52 11.60
C VAL A 70 -2.32 -0.45 10.08
N GLY A 71 -3.01 0.56 9.55
CA GLY A 71 -3.13 0.78 8.12
C GLY A 71 -1.96 1.57 7.53
N PRO A 72 -1.73 2.84 7.93
CA PRO A 72 -0.72 3.70 7.32
C PRO A 72 0.68 3.53 7.93
N GLU A 73 1.69 3.96 7.19
CA GLU A 73 3.10 3.88 7.56
C GLU A 73 3.53 4.86 8.64
N ALA A 74 2.99 6.07 8.65
CA ALA A 74 3.46 7.13 9.55
C ALA A 74 3.41 6.74 11.03
N PRO A 75 2.33 6.21 11.59
CA PRO A 75 2.33 5.76 12.99
C PRO A 75 3.24 4.56 13.23
N LEU A 76 3.46 3.68 12.25
CA LEU A 76 4.41 2.56 12.38
C LEU A 76 5.84 3.06 12.54
N VAL A 77 6.26 3.98 11.67
CA VAL A 77 7.58 4.61 11.73
C VAL A 77 7.76 5.42 13.02
N ALA A 78 6.67 6.01 13.54
CA ALA A 78 6.67 6.73 14.80
C ALA A 78 6.65 5.83 16.05
N GLY A 79 6.54 4.50 15.89
CA GLY A 79 6.64 3.56 17.00
C GLY A 79 5.32 3.22 17.70
N VAL A 80 4.16 3.32 17.04
CA VAL A 80 2.85 2.97 17.62
C VAL A 80 2.83 1.54 18.17
N VAL A 81 3.49 0.60 17.49
CA VAL A 81 3.57 -0.80 17.95
C VAL A 81 4.34 -0.90 19.26
N ASN A 82 5.47 -0.20 19.37
CA ASN A 82 6.26 -0.14 20.60
C ASN A 82 5.44 0.44 21.76
N HIS A 83 4.67 1.51 21.52
CA HIS A 83 3.79 2.13 22.52
C HIS A 83 2.73 1.15 23.04
N PHE A 84 2.11 0.37 22.16
CA PHE A 84 1.09 -0.63 22.54
C PHE A 84 1.70 -1.81 23.28
N GLN A 85 2.82 -2.33 22.79
CA GLN A 85 3.52 -3.47 23.40
C GLN A 85 4.00 -3.16 24.83
N ALA A 86 4.41 -1.93 25.10
CA ALA A 86 4.79 -1.48 26.43
C ALA A 86 3.67 -1.58 27.48
N GLU A 87 2.42 -1.56 27.04
CA GLU A 87 1.22 -1.73 27.87
C GLU A 87 0.61 -3.15 27.75
N GLY A 88 1.27 -4.07 27.06
CA GLY A 88 0.78 -5.43 26.84
C GLY A 88 -0.42 -5.52 25.89
N LEU A 89 -0.68 -4.49 25.08
CA LEU A 89 -1.77 -4.45 24.12
C LEU A 89 -1.38 -5.15 22.82
N ARG A 90 -2.29 -5.97 22.29
CA ARG A 90 -2.09 -6.70 21.03
C ARG A 90 -2.23 -5.74 19.86
N ILE A 91 -1.21 -5.65 19.05
CA ILE A 91 -1.17 -4.81 17.85
C ILE A 91 -0.40 -5.53 16.75
N PHE A 92 -0.97 -5.56 15.55
CA PHE A 92 -0.38 -6.18 14.37
C PHE A 92 0.25 -5.11 13.48
N GLY A 93 1.56 -5.16 13.39
CA GLY A 93 2.41 -4.26 12.64
C GLY A 93 3.86 -4.35 13.11
N PRO A 94 4.83 -3.89 12.29
CA PRO A 94 6.23 -3.90 12.67
C PRO A 94 6.53 -2.83 13.72
N THR A 95 7.53 -3.11 14.57
CA THR A 95 8.10 -2.12 15.49
C THR A 95 8.76 -0.98 14.74
N GLU A 96 9.06 0.12 15.43
CA GLU A 96 9.78 1.27 14.88
C GLU A 96 11.07 0.86 14.16
N GLY A 97 11.86 -0.04 14.76
CA GLY A 97 13.09 -0.55 14.17
C GLY A 97 12.85 -1.34 12.87
N ALA A 98 11.84 -2.18 12.83
CA ALA A 98 11.47 -2.95 11.64
C ALA A 98 10.81 -2.07 10.56
N ALA A 99 10.08 -1.03 10.96
CA ALA A 99 9.44 -0.08 10.06
C ALA A 99 10.43 0.82 9.30
N GLN A 100 11.71 0.80 9.64
CA GLN A 100 12.77 1.49 8.88
C GLN A 100 12.83 1.01 7.41
N LEU A 101 12.40 -0.22 7.11
CA LEU A 101 12.31 -0.71 5.74
C LEU A 101 11.45 0.17 4.82
N GLU A 102 10.49 0.92 5.36
CA GLU A 102 9.75 1.94 4.63
C GLU A 102 10.18 3.36 5.03
N GLY A 103 10.52 3.55 6.29
CA GLY A 103 10.86 4.86 6.87
C GLY A 103 12.14 5.48 6.31
N SER A 104 13.09 4.66 5.83
CA SER A 104 14.34 5.13 5.22
C SER A 104 14.72 4.28 4.01
N LYS A 105 14.73 4.92 2.84
CA LYS A 105 15.16 4.27 1.59
C LYS A 105 16.65 3.93 1.62
N ALA A 106 17.48 4.80 2.22
CA ALA A 106 18.90 4.55 2.39
C ALA A 106 19.15 3.33 3.29
N PHE A 107 18.46 3.24 4.43
CA PHE A 107 18.50 2.05 5.29
C PHE A 107 18.16 0.79 4.50
N THR A 108 17.08 0.83 3.74
CA THR A 108 16.59 -0.31 2.96
C THR A 108 17.60 -0.73 1.90
N LYS A 109 18.17 0.21 1.14
CA LYS A 109 19.18 -0.12 0.12
C LYS A 109 20.45 -0.74 0.72
N ASP A 110 20.94 -0.16 1.82
CA ASP A 110 22.12 -0.69 2.52
C ASP A 110 21.83 -2.08 3.13
N PHE A 111 20.59 -2.30 3.63
CA PHE A 111 20.14 -3.61 4.09
C PHE A 111 20.09 -4.64 2.95
N LEU A 112 19.50 -4.29 1.81
CA LEU A 112 19.41 -5.18 0.63
C LEU A 112 20.81 -5.60 0.16
N ASP A 113 21.75 -4.67 0.14
CA ASP A 113 23.13 -4.94 -0.23
C ASP A 113 23.81 -5.90 0.77
N ARG A 114 23.71 -5.63 2.08
CA ARG A 114 24.26 -6.51 3.13
C ARG A 114 23.71 -7.93 3.09
N GLN A 115 22.43 -8.07 2.74
CA GLN A 115 21.74 -9.37 2.70
C GLN A 115 21.77 -10.04 1.33
N ASN A 116 22.46 -9.44 0.35
CA ASN A 116 22.55 -9.91 -1.04
C ASN A 116 21.18 -10.13 -1.69
N ILE A 117 20.21 -9.24 -1.40
CA ILE A 117 18.87 -9.27 -1.97
C ILE A 117 18.88 -8.50 -3.29
N PRO A 118 18.34 -9.07 -4.39
CA PRO A 118 18.36 -8.40 -5.69
C PRO A 118 17.66 -7.04 -5.67
N THR A 119 18.34 -6.00 -6.11
CA THR A 119 17.81 -4.63 -6.23
C THR A 119 18.62 -3.86 -7.28
N ALA A 120 18.17 -2.66 -7.65
CA ALA A 120 18.91 -1.75 -8.52
C ALA A 120 20.25 -1.33 -7.90
N GLU A 121 21.27 -1.14 -8.73
CA GLU A 121 22.50 -0.46 -8.31
C GLU A 121 22.13 0.93 -7.75
N TYR A 122 22.79 1.36 -6.68
CA TYR A 122 22.44 2.61 -6.00
C TYR A 122 23.63 3.29 -5.36
N ALA A 123 23.42 4.57 -5.02
CA ALA A 123 24.32 5.32 -4.13
C ALA A 123 23.52 6.35 -3.33
N ASN A 124 23.98 6.64 -2.11
CA ASN A 124 23.37 7.59 -1.18
C ASN A 124 24.18 8.89 -1.15
N PHE A 125 23.49 10.05 -1.15
CA PHE A 125 24.14 11.34 -1.11
C PHE A 125 23.41 12.31 -0.17
N THR A 126 24.21 13.10 0.55
CA THR A 126 23.73 14.22 1.38
C THR A 126 24.17 15.58 0.83
N GLU A 127 25.05 15.59 -0.19
CA GLU A 127 25.60 16.78 -0.80
C GLU A 127 25.34 16.81 -2.31
N ILE A 128 25.06 18.00 -2.85
CA ILE A 128 24.65 18.20 -4.24
C ILE A 128 25.75 17.79 -5.22
N GLU A 129 26.98 18.30 -5.04
CA GLU A 129 28.05 18.11 -6.02
C GLU A 129 28.46 16.64 -6.23
N PRO A 130 28.64 15.82 -5.17
CA PRO A 130 28.88 14.39 -5.36
C PRO A 130 27.72 13.67 -6.06
N ALA A 131 26.47 14.03 -5.75
CA ALA A 131 25.29 13.45 -6.40
C ALA A 131 25.24 13.80 -7.89
N LEU A 132 25.52 15.06 -8.27
CA LEU A 132 25.62 15.49 -9.66
C LEU A 132 26.72 14.77 -10.42
N ALA A 133 27.90 14.61 -9.79
CA ALA A 133 29.00 13.85 -10.40
C ALA A 133 28.62 12.40 -10.69
N TYR A 134 27.89 11.76 -9.77
CA TYR A 134 27.41 10.39 -9.92
C TYR A 134 26.44 10.23 -11.12
N VAL A 135 25.41 11.09 -11.22
CA VAL A 135 24.46 10.98 -12.34
C VAL A 135 25.09 11.31 -13.69
N ARG A 136 26.10 12.21 -13.73
CA ARG A 136 26.86 12.51 -14.94
C ARG A 136 27.71 11.33 -15.40
N GLU A 137 28.23 10.53 -14.45
CA GLU A 137 28.97 9.30 -14.75
C GLU A 137 28.04 8.19 -15.23
N LYS A 138 26.91 7.97 -14.54
CA LYS A 138 25.96 6.89 -14.84
C LYS A 138 25.07 7.16 -16.05
N GLY A 139 24.75 8.44 -16.31
CA GLY A 139 23.84 8.84 -17.38
C GLY A 139 22.38 8.65 -17.04
N ALA A 140 21.51 8.85 -18.05
CA ALA A 140 20.07 8.67 -17.94
C ALA A 140 19.59 7.57 -18.92
N PRO A 141 18.45 6.88 -18.68
CA PRO A 141 17.54 7.11 -17.55
C PRO A 141 18.10 6.67 -16.19
N ILE A 142 17.66 7.35 -15.13
CA ILE A 142 18.10 7.08 -13.76
C ILE A 142 16.99 7.51 -12.78
N VAL A 143 16.97 6.94 -11.57
CA VAL A 143 15.94 7.24 -10.58
C VAL A 143 16.54 8.00 -9.41
N VAL A 144 15.93 9.12 -9.03
CA VAL A 144 16.33 9.94 -7.87
C VAL A 144 15.20 9.92 -6.85
N LYS A 145 15.51 9.48 -5.63
CA LYS A 145 14.54 9.33 -4.54
C LYS A 145 14.96 10.17 -3.33
N ALA A 146 14.04 10.97 -2.79
CA ALA A 146 14.22 11.54 -1.46
C ALA A 146 14.16 10.43 -0.41
N ASP A 147 15.05 10.46 0.59
CA ASP A 147 15.00 9.53 1.71
C ASP A 147 13.82 9.86 2.64
N GLY A 148 13.29 8.86 3.36
CA GLY A 148 12.16 9.03 4.26
C GLY A 148 10.79 8.99 3.58
N LEU A 149 9.75 9.28 4.38
CA LEU A 149 8.36 9.24 3.93
C LEU A 149 8.02 10.49 3.10
N ALA A 150 7.73 10.32 1.83
CA ALA A 150 7.38 11.40 0.90
C ALA A 150 6.05 11.16 0.17
N ALA A 151 5.20 10.27 0.70
CA ALA A 151 3.87 9.95 0.16
C ALA A 151 3.86 9.65 -1.37
N GLY A 152 4.89 8.92 -1.84
CA GLY A 152 5.05 8.58 -3.26
C GLY A 152 5.49 9.72 -4.18
N LYS A 153 5.63 10.94 -3.66
CA LYS A 153 6.02 12.13 -4.44
C LYS A 153 7.53 12.36 -4.50
N GLY A 154 8.28 11.71 -3.62
CA GLY A 154 9.74 11.83 -3.53
C GLY A 154 10.52 10.93 -4.49
N VAL A 155 9.90 10.43 -5.56
CA VAL A 155 10.54 9.57 -6.56
C VAL A 155 10.43 10.21 -7.93
N ILE A 156 11.56 10.51 -8.53
CA ILE A 156 11.67 11.06 -9.89
C ILE A 156 12.37 10.04 -10.78
N VAL A 157 11.66 9.53 -11.76
CA VAL A 157 12.24 8.73 -12.85
C VAL A 157 12.72 9.72 -13.91
N ALA A 158 14.02 10.02 -13.90
CA ALA A 158 14.63 10.98 -14.80
C ALA A 158 15.02 10.31 -16.12
N MET A 159 14.37 10.70 -17.20
CA MET A 159 14.65 10.18 -18.54
C MET A 159 15.82 10.91 -19.19
N THR A 160 16.16 12.09 -18.67
CA THR A 160 17.29 12.90 -19.14
C THR A 160 18.22 13.28 -17.98
N LEU A 161 19.47 13.61 -18.31
CA LEU A 161 20.43 14.05 -17.29
C LEU A 161 20.00 15.36 -16.63
N GLU A 162 19.38 16.28 -17.39
CA GLU A 162 18.85 17.55 -16.88
C GLU A 162 17.78 17.32 -15.81
N GLU A 163 16.81 16.41 -16.08
CA GLU A 163 15.78 16.03 -15.10
C GLU A 163 16.39 15.45 -13.82
N ALA A 164 17.43 14.62 -13.93
CA ALA A 164 18.11 14.05 -12.79
C ALA A 164 18.85 15.11 -11.97
N GLU A 165 19.56 16.02 -12.61
CA GLU A 165 20.28 17.12 -11.95
C GLU A 165 19.31 18.07 -11.24
N ASP A 166 18.20 18.41 -11.87
CA ASP A 166 17.16 19.27 -11.29
C ASP A 166 16.50 18.60 -10.06
N ALA A 167 16.19 17.30 -10.15
CA ALA A 167 15.66 16.54 -9.03
C ALA A 167 16.62 16.52 -7.83
N ILE A 168 17.91 16.31 -8.05
CA ILE A 168 18.94 16.33 -7.00
C ILE A 168 19.01 17.70 -6.32
N LYS A 169 19.07 18.78 -7.10
CA LYS A 169 19.14 20.15 -6.60
C LYS A 169 17.91 20.50 -5.77
N ASP A 170 16.73 20.15 -6.26
CA ASP A 170 15.46 20.44 -5.63
C ASP A 170 15.32 19.67 -4.30
N MET A 171 15.67 18.39 -4.27
CA MET A 171 15.61 17.57 -3.05
C MET A 171 16.63 17.99 -2.01
N LEU A 172 17.92 18.09 -2.36
CA LEU A 172 19.00 18.37 -1.42
C LEU A 172 19.11 19.84 -1.02
N ALA A 173 18.55 20.77 -1.79
CA ALA A 173 18.45 22.16 -1.36
C ALA A 173 17.45 22.37 -0.19
N GLY A 174 16.79 21.32 0.26
CA GLY A 174 15.98 21.30 1.49
C GLY A 174 14.58 21.88 1.35
N ASN A 175 14.09 22.08 0.13
CA ASN A 175 12.90 22.86 -0.08
C ASN A 175 11.67 22.04 -0.46
N ALA A 176 11.83 20.88 -1.14
CA ALA A 176 10.69 20.13 -1.65
C ALA A 176 10.11 19.12 -0.66
N PHE A 177 10.95 18.51 0.20
CA PHE A 177 10.55 17.36 1.04
C PHE A 177 10.99 17.48 2.51
N GLY A 178 11.36 18.65 2.99
CA GLY A 178 11.79 18.88 4.39
C GLY A 178 12.93 17.94 4.80
N GLU A 179 12.80 17.28 5.96
CA GLU A 179 13.83 16.37 6.47
C GLU A 179 14.05 15.14 5.55
N ALA A 180 13.00 14.66 4.85
CA ALA A 180 13.11 13.56 3.90
C ALA A 180 14.03 13.90 2.70
N GLY A 181 14.16 15.18 2.36
CA GLY A 181 15.06 15.67 1.32
C GLY A 181 16.51 15.88 1.76
N SER A 182 16.86 15.67 3.03
CA SER A 182 18.23 15.82 3.52
C SER A 182 19.21 14.79 2.97
N ARG A 183 18.70 13.71 2.39
CA ARG A 183 19.44 12.66 1.71
C ARG A 183 18.69 12.22 0.46
N VAL A 184 19.41 11.89 -0.59
CA VAL A 184 18.87 11.25 -1.79
C VAL A 184 19.48 9.88 -1.99
N VAL A 185 18.67 8.97 -2.52
CA VAL A 185 19.10 7.68 -3.06
C VAL A 185 18.98 7.75 -4.57
N ILE A 186 20.08 7.50 -5.26
CA ILE A 186 20.11 7.48 -6.73
C ILE A 186 20.24 6.03 -7.15
N GLU A 187 19.34 5.57 -8.02
CA GLU A 187 19.23 4.17 -8.42
C GLU A 187 19.25 3.99 -9.93
N GLU A 188 19.79 2.87 -10.36
CA GLU A 188 19.64 2.36 -11.71
C GLU A 188 18.16 2.32 -12.11
N PHE A 189 17.87 2.72 -13.36
CA PHE A 189 16.54 2.55 -13.93
C PHE A 189 16.33 1.06 -14.28
N LEU A 190 15.34 0.44 -13.68
CA LEU A 190 15.02 -0.96 -13.93
C LEU A 190 13.96 -1.09 -15.03
N GLU A 191 14.18 -2.01 -15.96
CA GLU A 191 13.21 -2.41 -16.97
C GLU A 191 12.57 -3.74 -16.62
N GLY A 192 11.24 -3.83 -16.78
CA GLY A 192 10.48 -5.03 -16.46
C GLY A 192 9.01 -4.72 -16.21
N GLU A 193 8.35 -5.60 -15.51
CA GLU A 193 6.96 -5.45 -15.09
C GLU A 193 6.88 -5.41 -13.56
N GLU A 194 6.25 -4.37 -13.03
CA GLU A 194 6.12 -4.20 -11.58
C GLU A 194 5.08 -5.16 -11.00
N ALA A 195 5.37 -5.70 -9.83
CA ALA A 195 4.46 -6.52 -9.06
C ALA A 195 4.48 -6.13 -7.58
N SER A 196 3.32 -6.23 -6.94
CA SER A 196 3.13 -6.04 -5.51
C SER A 196 3.03 -7.40 -4.84
N TYR A 197 4.05 -7.76 -4.07
CA TYR A 197 4.12 -9.03 -3.35
C TYR A 197 4.01 -8.77 -1.84
N ILE A 198 2.88 -9.17 -1.27
CA ILE A 198 2.53 -8.86 0.12
C ILE A 198 2.46 -10.14 0.92
N VAL A 199 3.06 -10.13 2.10
CA VAL A 199 3.06 -11.28 3.01
C VAL A 199 2.69 -10.84 4.43
N ILE A 200 2.18 -11.78 5.21
CA ILE A 200 2.11 -11.69 6.67
C ILE A 200 3.37 -12.36 7.21
N VAL A 201 4.02 -11.74 8.19
CA VAL A 201 5.25 -12.24 8.82
C VAL A 201 5.05 -12.32 10.33
N ASP A 202 5.54 -13.42 10.96
CA ASP A 202 5.48 -13.63 12.40
C ASP A 202 6.85 -13.58 13.10
N GLY A 203 7.85 -13.10 12.40
CA GLY A 203 9.25 -13.08 12.83
C GLY A 203 10.08 -14.21 12.24
N ASP A 204 9.52 -15.39 12.06
CA ASP A 204 10.18 -16.58 11.53
C ASP A 204 9.51 -17.13 10.27
N ASN A 205 8.18 -17.10 10.25
CA ASN A 205 7.37 -17.68 9.19
C ASN A 205 6.65 -16.60 8.39
N VAL A 206 6.30 -16.96 7.17
CA VAL A 206 5.67 -16.08 6.19
C VAL A 206 4.42 -16.75 5.64
N LEU A 207 3.33 -15.98 5.54
CA LEU A 207 2.12 -16.36 4.85
C LEU A 207 1.89 -15.41 3.66
N PRO A 208 2.08 -15.87 2.41
CA PRO A 208 1.82 -15.03 1.24
C PRO A 208 0.34 -14.66 1.13
N MET A 209 0.09 -13.39 0.84
CA MET A 209 -1.21 -12.90 0.42
C MET A 209 -1.36 -13.07 -1.10
N ALA A 210 -2.56 -12.85 -1.65
CA ALA A 210 -2.73 -12.86 -3.08
C ALA A 210 -1.86 -11.77 -3.73
N THR A 211 -1.22 -12.11 -4.85
CA THR A 211 -0.40 -11.17 -5.62
C THR A 211 -1.25 -10.08 -6.26
N SER A 212 -0.66 -8.94 -6.57
CA SER A 212 -1.34 -7.80 -7.17
C SER A 212 -0.39 -7.00 -8.06
N GLN A 213 -0.96 -6.21 -8.96
CA GLN A 213 -0.25 -5.17 -9.70
C GLN A 213 -1.08 -3.89 -9.64
N ASP A 214 -0.40 -2.75 -9.44
CA ASP A 214 -1.03 -1.43 -9.37
C ASP A 214 -0.68 -0.57 -10.59
N HIS A 215 -1.42 0.53 -10.75
CA HIS A 215 -1.21 1.54 -11.77
C HIS A 215 -0.83 2.86 -11.10
N LYS A 216 0.46 3.21 -11.09
CA LYS A 216 0.99 4.37 -10.35
C LYS A 216 0.81 5.70 -11.08
N ARG A 217 0.75 5.69 -12.41
CA ARG A 217 0.61 6.92 -13.19
C ARG A 217 -0.83 7.41 -13.23
N VAL A 218 -1.01 8.74 -13.23
CA VAL A 218 -2.33 9.35 -13.21
C VAL A 218 -3.12 9.16 -14.50
N GLY A 219 -2.45 9.13 -15.65
CA GLY A 219 -3.07 9.07 -16.96
C GLY A 219 -3.09 7.68 -17.59
N ASN A 220 -4.04 7.47 -18.51
CA ASN A 220 -4.12 6.26 -19.32
C ASN A 220 -2.80 5.99 -20.05
N GLY A 221 -2.50 4.71 -20.29
CA GLY A 221 -1.25 4.30 -20.92
C GLY A 221 -0.01 4.58 -20.07
N ASP A 222 -0.18 4.67 -18.74
CA ASP A 222 0.89 4.94 -17.77
C ASP A 222 1.61 6.27 -18.05
N THR A 223 0.86 7.32 -18.26
CA THR A 223 1.34 8.67 -18.55
C THR A 223 1.10 9.64 -17.38
N GLY A 224 1.80 10.76 -17.40
CA GLY A 224 1.64 11.82 -16.41
C GLY A 224 2.39 11.56 -15.10
N LEU A 225 1.96 12.21 -14.04
CA LEU A 225 2.60 12.18 -12.73
C LEU A 225 2.37 10.82 -12.00
N ASN A 226 3.33 10.47 -11.15
CA ASN A 226 3.13 9.38 -10.18
C ASN A 226 2.08 9.78 -9.14
N THR A 227 1.32 8.79 -8.69
CA THR A 227 0.28 8.92 -7.67
C THR A 227 0.48 7.85 -6.59
N GLY A 228 -0.42 7.80 -5.62
CA GLY A 228 -0.51 6.68 -4.68
C GLY A 228 -1.06 5.39 -5.28
N GLY A 229 -1.49 5.41 -6.55
CA GLY A 229 -2.11 4.31 -7.30
C GLY A 229 -3.51 4.68 -7.78
N MET A 230 -3.76 4.45 -9.07
CA MET A 230 -5.03 4.74 -9.73
C MET A 230 -5.92 3.50 -9.91
N GLY A 231 -5.44 2.37 -9.47
CA GLY A 231 -6.12 1.09 -9.53
C GLY A 231 -5.16 -0.07 -9.35
N ALA A 232 -5.72 -1.24 -9.10
CA ALA A 232 -4.96 -2.48 -8.95
C ALA A 232 -5.82 -3.68 -9.32
N TYR A 233 -5.18 -4.80 -9.58
CA TYR A 233 -5.86 -6.06 -9.82
C TYR A 233 -5.11 -7.21 -9.16
N SER A 234 -5.82 -8.29 -8.90
CA SER A 234 -5.32 -9.50 -8.25
C SER A 234 -5.95 -10.75 -8.89
N PRO A 235 -5.18 -11.83 -9.14
CA PRO A 235 -3.73 -11.95 -8.92
C PRO A 235 -2.91 -11.23 -9.99
N ALA A 236 -1.59 -11.15 -9.77
CA ALA A 236 -0.63 -10.62 -10.73
C ALA A 236 -0.19 -11.72 -11.72
N PRO A 237 -0.54 -11.65 -13.01
CA PRO A 237 -0.18 -12.71 -13.97
C PRO A 237 1.33 -12.84 -14.20
N VAL A 238 2.08 -11.78 -13.98
CA VAL A 238 3.54 -11.78 -14.12
C VAL A 238 4.21 -12.68 -13.07
N VAL A 239 3.57 -12.87 -11.92
CA VAL A 239 4.07 -13.75 -10.86
C VAL A 239 3.63 -15.18 -11.15
N THR A 240 4.42 -15.88 -11.98
CA THR A 240 4.26 -17.31 -12.23
C THR A 240 4.69 -18.13 -11.02
N PRO A 241 4.38 -19.44 -10.93
CA PRO A 241 4.86 -20.29 -9.84
C PRO A 241 6.39 -20.27 -9.67
N GLU A 242 7.16 -20.20 -10.76
CA GLU A 242 8.62 -20.12 -10.73
C GLU A 242 9.10 -18.78 -10.17
N ILE A 243 8.44 -17.68 -10.56
CA ILE A 243 8.76 -16.34 -10.05
C ILE A 243 8.35 -16.22 -8.58
N ASP A 244 7.19 -16.75 -8.21
CA ASP A 244 6.73 -16.81 -6.81
C ASP A 244 7.79 -17.49 -5.90
N GLN A 245 8.30 -18.63 -6.32
CA GLN A 245 9.35 -19.32 -5.58
C GLN A 245 10.64 -18.49 -5.48
N ARG A 246 11.05 -17.85 -6.58
CA ARG A 246 12.22 -16.96 -6.58
C ARG A 246 12.04 -15.76 -5.66
N ILE A 247 10.86 -15.15 -5.66
CA ILE A 247 10.55 -14.04 -4.75
C ILE A 247 10.69 -14.50 -3.30
N MET A 248 10.16 -15.66 -2.97
CA MET A 248 10.25 -16.21 -1.62
C MET A 248 11.70 -16.47 -1.22
N ASP A 249 12.46 -17.13 -2.08
CA ASP A 249 13.83 -17.58 -1.77
C ASP A 249 14.86 -16.45 -1.85
N GLU A 250 14.71 -15.53 -2.81
CA GLU A 250 15.72 -14.49 -3.10
C GLU A 250 15.40 -13.15 -2.41
N VAL A 251 14.14 -12.90 -2.05
CA VAL A 251 13.69 -11.62 -1.49
C VAL A 251 13.09 -11.75 -0.09
N ILE A 252 11.99 -12.50 0.05
CA ILE A 252 11.19 -12.46 1.28
C ILE A 252 11.92 -13.12 2.44
N MET A 253 12.34 -14.38 2.31
CA MET A 253 13.02 -15.08 3.40
C MET A 253 14.35 -14.45 3.78
N PRO A 254 15.20 -13.98 2.83
CA PRO A 254 16.38 -13.22 3.19
C PRO A 254 16.08 -11.91 3.94
N THR A 255 14.98 -11.23 3.60
CA THR A 255 14.55 -10.02 4.32
C THR A 255 14.14 -10.33 5.76
N VAL A 256 13.28 -11.31 5.95
CA VAL A 256 12.78 -11.71 7.28
C VAL A 256 13.95 -12.18 8.17
N ASN A 257 14.79 -13.04 7.65
CA ASN A 257 15.95 -13.56 8.38
C ASN A 257 16.99 -12.47 8.67
N GLY A 258 17.26 -11.60 7.70
CA GLY A 258 18.20 -10.49 7.84
C GLY A 258 17.75 -9.48 8.88
N MET A 259 16.49 -9.07 8.85
CA MET A 259 15.90 -8.16 9.85
C MET A 259 15.99 -8.74 11.26
N LYS A 260 15.70 -10.02 11.43
CA LYS A 260 15.85 -10.72 12.71
C LYS A 260 17.30 -10.75 13.16
N ALA A 261 18.22 -11.09 12.28
CA ALA A 261 19.65 -11.15 12.58
C ALA A 261 20.23 -9.79 12.98
N GLU A 262 19.70 -8.70 12.42
CA GLU A 262 20.09 -7.32 12.76
C GLU A 262 19.34 -6.75 14.00
N GLY A 263 18.56 -7.58 14.69
CA GLY A 263 17.86 -7.18 15.94
C GLY A 263 16.52 -6.45 15.71
N ASN A 264 15.99 -6.46 14.50
CA ASN A 264 14.72 -5.86 14.12
C ASN A 264 13.75 -6.92 13.62
N GLU A 265 13.38 -7.88 14.46
CA GLU A 265 12.42 -8.94 14.11
C GLU A 265 11.15 -8.33 13.49
N TYR A 266 10.76 -8.83 12.33
CA TYR A 266 9.61 -8.29 11.61
C TYR A 266 8.36 -9.08 11.92
N VAL A 267 7.32 -8.42 12.43
CA VAL A 267 5.97 -8.97 12.61
C VAL A 267 4.97 -7.98 12.03
N GLY A 268 4.19 -8.40 11.04
CA GLY A 268 3.25 -7.50 10.37
C GLY A 268 3.07 -7.83 8.90
N PHE A 269 2.39 -6.95 8.18
CA PHE A 269 2.39 -6.99 6.72
C PHE A 269 3.74 -6.48 6.20
N LEU A 270 4.31 -7.21 5.26
CA LEU A 270 5.48 -6.79 4.50
C LEU A 270 5.10 -6.77 3.02
N TYR A 271 5.15 -5.61 2.43
CA TYR A 271 4.93 -5.40 0.99
C TYR A 271 6.28 -5.21 0.31
N ALA A 272 6.63 -6.11 -0.60
CA ALA A 272 7.75 -5.97 -1.51
C ALA A 272 7.24 -5.45 -2.87
N GLY A 273 7.59 -4.23 -3.22
CA GLY A 273 7.44 -3.70 -4.57
C GLY A 273 8.59 -4.20 -5.43
N LEU A 274 8.27 -4.97 -6.45
CA LEU A 274 9.25 -5.71 -7.24
C LEU A 274 9.20 -5.30 -8.70
N MET A 275 10.37 -5.22 -9.34
CA MET A 275 10.50 -5.25 -10.79
C MET A 275 10.87 -6.66 -11.21
N ILE A 276 10.01 -7.30 -11.99
CA ILE A 276 10.29 -8.60 -12.59
C ILE A 276 10.96 -8.33 -13.95
N THR A 277 12.24 -8.59 -14.02
CA THR A 277 13.02 -8.36 -15.23
C THR A 277 12.76 -9.44 -16.30
N ALA A 278 13.25 -9.22 -17.51
CA ALA A 278 13.00 -10.13 -18.64
C ALA A 278 13.50 -11.57 -18.42
N ASP A 279 14.53 -11.75 -17.58
CA ASP A 279 15.06 -13.06 -17.19
C ASP A 279 14.35 -13.66 -15.95
N GLY A 280 13.28 -13.01 -15.48
CA GLY A 280 12.49 -13.43 -14.32
C GLY A 280 13.13 -13.12 -12.97
N THR A 281 14.18 -12.29 -12.91
CA THR A 281 14.78 -11.88 -11.63
C THR A 281 13.87 -10.88 -10.91
N PRO A 282 13.46 -11.16 -9.66
CA PRO A 282 12.69 -10.21 -8.86
C PRO A 282 13.65 -9.22 -8.19
N LYS A 283 13.69 -7.99 -8.68
CA LYS A 283 14.47 -6.91 -8.06
C LYS A 283 13.60 -6.03 -7.18
N VAL A 284 14.00 -5.81 -5.93
CA VAL A 284 13.28 -4.94 -5.01
C VAL A 284 13.39 -3.49 -5.46
N ILE A 285 12.24 -2.85 -5.65
CA ILE A 285 12.10 -1.41 -5.89
C ILE A 285 12.01 -0.68 -4.54
N GLU A 286 11.14 -1.18 -3.67
CA GLU A 286 10.89 -0.63 -2.35
C GLU A 286 10.21 -1.66 -1.44
N TYR A 287 10.31 -1.47 -0.13
CA TYR A 287 9.44 -2.11 0.84
C TYR A 287 8.41 -1.12 1.37
N ASN A 288 7.23 -1.63 1.68
CA ASN A 288 6.27 -0.96 2.53
C ASN A 288 6.02 -1.84 3.77
N CYS A 289 6.03 -1.23 4.94
CA CYS A 289 5.88 -1.94 6.22
C CYS A 289 4.40 -2.13 6.63
N ARG A 290 3.52 -2.14 5.66
CA ARG A 290 2.06 -2.22 5.78
C ARG A 290 1.47 -2.74 4.48
N PHE A 291 0.16 -2.98 4.47
CA PHE A 291 -0.54 -3.36 3.25
C PHE A 291 -0.54 -2.22 2.21
N GLY A 292 -0.67 -2.55 0.92
CA GLY A 292 -0.71 -1.58 -0.17
C GLY A 292 -2.05 -0.84 -0.30
N ASP A 293 -2.03 0.34 -0.89
CA ASP A 293 -3.23 1.11 -1.24
C ASP A 293 -3.05 1.69 -2.66
N PRO A 294 -3.74 1.16 -3.72
CA PRO A 294 -5.05 0.49 -3.65
C PRO A 294 -5.04 -1.04 -3.77
N GLU A 295 -3.97 -1.75 -3.45
CA GLU A 295 -3.90 -3.21 -3.59
C GLU A 295 -4.79 -3.95 -2.59
N THR A 296 -4.95 -3.41 -1.38
CA THR A 296 -5.74 -4.03 -0.32
C THR A 296 -7.17 -4.28 -0.75
N GLN A 297 -7.79 -3.35 -1.45
CA GLN A 297 -9.20 -3.41 -1.84
C GLN A 297 -9.50 -4.63 -2.73
N PRO A 298 -8.85 -4.84 -3.88
CA PRO A 298 -9.08 -6.02 -4.70
C PRO A 298 -8.61 -7.32 -4.03
N ILE A 299 -7.56 -7.29 -3.20
CA ILE A 299 -7.07 -8.47 -2.49
C ILE A 299 -8.08 -8.92 -1.42
N MET A 300 -8.59 -8.00 -0.60
CA MET A 300 -9.56 -8.33 0.45
C MET A 300 -10.90 -8.82 -0.14
N LEU A 301 -11.30 -8.34 -1.31
CA LEU A 301 -12.50 -8.82 -2.00
C LEU A 301 -12.39 -10.32 -2.37
N ARG A 302 -11.17 -10.82 -2.61
CA ARG A 302 -10.89 -12.23 -2.89
C ARG A 302 -10.66 -13.08 -1.64
N LEU A 303 -10.36 -12.47 -0.50
CA LEU A 303 -10.02 -13.21 0.72
C LEU A 303 -11.25 -13.93 1.29
N LYS A 304 -11.13 -15.26 1.50
CA LYS A 304 -12.15 -16.09 2.15
C LYS A 304 -11.81 -16.39 3.60
N SER A 305 -10.53 -16.48 3.93
CA SER A 305 -10.06 -16.72 5.31
C SER A 305 -10.29 -15.49 6.19
N SER A 306 -10.34 -15.71 7.50
CA SER A 306 -10.41 -14.62 8.47
C SER A 306 -9.11 -13.85 8.54
N LEU A 307 -9.15 -12.55 8.20
CA LEU A 307 -8.03 -11.64 8.38
C LEU A 307 -7.58 -11.56 9.83
N VAL A 308 -8.54 -11.53 10.77
CA VAL A 308 -8.28 -11.43 12.19
C VAL A 308 -7.56 -12.67 12.71
N ASP A 309 -7.95 -13.86 12.27
CA ASP A 309 -7.26 -15.10 12.64
C ASP A 309 -5.83 -15.14 12.11
N MET A 310 -5.60 -14.69 10.91
CA MET A 310 -4.24 -14.62 10.33
C MET A 310 -3.36 -13.63 11.09
N CYS A 311 -3.87 -12.45 11.44
CA CYS A 311 -3.14 -11.47 12.24
C CYS A 311 -2.83 -12.01 13.65
N ASN A 312 -3.78 -12.67 14.30
CA ASN A 312 -3.58 -13.30 15.60
C ASN A 312 -2.58 -14.45 15.53
N ALA A 313 -2.65 -15.29 14.48
CA ALA A 313 -1.68 -16.37 14.27
C ALA A 313 -0.25 -15.81 14.14
N ALA A 314 -0.08 -14.69 13.47
CA ALA A 314 1.22 -14.02 13.38
C ALA A 314 1.71 -13.54 14.75
N LEU A 315 0.84 -12.88 15.53
CA LEU A 315 1.19 -12.43 16.88
C LEU A 315 1.51 -13.59 17.85
N ASP A 316 0.89 -14.74 17.63
CA ASP A 316 1.10 -15.97 18.43
C ASP A 316 2.23 -16.87 17.85
N LYS A 317 2.93 -16.43 16.79
CA LYS A 317 3.99 -17.18 16.09
C LYS A 317 3.52 -18.55 15.56
N LYS A 318 2.32 -18.58 14.98
CA LYS A 318 1.64 -19.77 14.46
C LYS A 318 1.37 -19.74 12.96
N LEU A 319 2.04 -18.86 12.21
CA LEU A 319 1.84 -18.78 10.76
C LEU A 319 2.21 -20.07 10.02
N ALA A 320 3.17 -20.86 10.53
CA ALA A 320 3.53 -22.15 9.95
C ALA A 320 2.35 -23.13 9.85
N GLU A 321 1.32 -22.97 10.71
CA GLU A 321 0.12 -23.80 10.76
C GLU A 321 -1.09 -23.12 10.08
N THR A 322 -0.90 -21.93 9.51
CA THR A 322 -1.96 -21.08 8.99
C THR A 322 -1.94 -21.08 7.47
N THR A 323 -3.12 -21.17 6.87
CA THR A 323 -3.30 -21.07 5.41
C THR A 323 -4.29 -19.96 5.07
N ALA A 324 -4.14 -19.37 3.90
CA ALA A 324 -5.08 -18.40 3.36
C ALA A 324 -5.86 -19.02 2.19
N GLU A 325 -7.18 -18.90 2.25
CA GLU A 325 -8.08 -19.32 1.18
C GLU A 325 -8.55 -18.11 0.38
N TRP A 326 -8.58 -18.26 -0.93
CA TRP A 326 -8.90 -17.19 -1.88
C TRP A 326 -10.06 -17.57 -2.78
N ASP A 327 -10.88 -16.58 -3.15
CA ASP A 327 -11.80 -16.71 -4.27
C ASP A 327 -10.97 -16.93 -5.55
N SER A 328 -11.36 -17.90 -6.36
CA SER A 328 -10.68 -18.22 -7.62
C SER A 328 -10.87 -17.15 -8.68
N ARG A 329 -11.91 -16.32 -8.54
CA ARG A 329 -12.16 -15.19 -9.44
C ARG A 329 -11.05 -14.13 -9.34
N LYS A 330 -10.90 -13.38 -10.42
CA LYS A 330 -10.00 -12.21 -10.48
C LYS A 330 -10.70 -11.00 -9.86
N SER A 331 -9.93 -10.06 -9.39
CA SER A 331 -10.45 -8.82 -8.83
C SER A 331 -9.78 -7.62 -9.49
N VAL A 332 -10.57 -6.61 -9.81
CA VAL A 332 -10.09 -5.31 -10.32
C VAL A 332 -10.64 -4.20 -9.44
N GLY A 333 -9.78 -3.28 -9.02
CA GLY A 333 -10.16 -2.06 -8.30
C GLY A 333 -9.77 -0.84 -9.12
N VAL A 334 -10.72 0.06 -9.33
CA VAL A 334 -10.52 1.33 -10.03
C VAL A 334 -10.67 2.47 -9.05
N VAL A 335 -9.63 3.28 -8.92
CA VAL A 335 -9.64 4.46 -8.05
C VAL A 335 -10.34 5.62 -8.74
N MET A 336 -11.28 6.23 -8.04
CA MET A 336 -11.89 7.50 -8.41
C MET A 336 -11.25 8.61 -7.57
N ALA A 337 -10.70 9.62 -8.23
CA ALA A 337 -10.00 10.74 -7.62
C ALA A 337 -10.75 12.06 -7.82
N ALA A 338 -10.48 13.03 -6.96
CA ALA A 338 -10.93 14.40 -7.14
C ALA A 338 -10.24 15.05 -8.36
N GLY A 339 -10.96 15.92 -9.05
CA GLY A 339 -10.41 16.65 -10.20
C GLY A 339 -9.18 17.47 -9.81
N GLY A 340 -8.10 17.31 -10.57
CA GLY A 340 -6.82 17.95 -10.30
C GLY A 340 -5.80 17.08 -9.55
N TYR A 341 -6.22 15.96 -8.94
CA TYR A 341 -5.32 15.00 -8.31
C TYR A 341 -4.27 14.45 -9.32
N PRO A 342 -2.97 14.29 -8.99
CA PRO A 342 -2.31 14.44 -7.68
C PRO A 342 -1.88 15.88 -7.33
N GLY A 343 -2.22 16.88 -8.14
CA GLY A 343 -2.02 18.30 -7.83
C GLY A 343 -3.08 18.84 -6.86
N SER A 344 -3.39 20.13 -7.00
CA SER A 344 -4.42 20.77 -6.18
C SER A 344 -5.82 20.30 -6.57
N TYR A 345 -6.65 19.98 -5.59
CA TYR A 345 -8.03 19.52 -5.80
C TYR A 345 -8.98 20.11 -4.76
N GLY A 346 -10.28 20.20 -5.12
CA GLY A 346 -11.34 20.62 -4.22
C GLY A 346 -11.80 19.48 -3.29
N LYS A 347 -12.54 19.88 -2.25
CA LYS A 347 -13.18 18.99 -1.26
C LYS A 347 -14.61 19.45 -1.00
N GLY A 348 -15.44 18.54 -0.51
CA GLY A 348 -16.81 18.85 -0.10
C GLY A 348 -17.88 18.64 -1.18
N ASP A 349 -17.51 18.04 -2.32
CA ASP A 349 -18.50 17.70 -3.34
C ASP A 349 -19.32 16.48 -2.90
N VAL A 350 -20.64 16.57 -2.99
CA VAL A 350 -21.56 15.48 -2.66
C VAL A 350 -21.42 14.37 -3.69
N ILE A 351 -21.26 13.14 -3.19
CA ILE A 351 -21.11 11.94 -4.01
C ILE A 351 -22.48 11.27 -4.17
N SER A 352 -22.83 10.96 -5.42
CA SER A 352 -23.99 10.14 -5.75
C SER A 352 -23.58 8.69 -5.89
N PHE A 353 -24.29 7.79 -5.21
CA PHE A 353 -24.06 6.36 -5.23
C PHE A 353 -25.24 5.60 -5.84
N PRO A 354 -25.04 4.38 -6.39
CA PRO A 354 -26.13 3.48 -6.70
C PRO A 354 -26.86 3.04 -5.42
N ALA A 355 -28.11 2.61 -5.56
CA ALA A 355 -28.90 2.13 -4.43
C ALA A 355 -28.31 0.88 -3.78
N GLU A 356 -27.73 0.00 -4.59
CA GLU A 356 -27.10 -1.26 -4.16
C GLU A 356 -25.89 -1.57 -5.04
N CYS A 357 -24.90 -2.26 -4.47
CA CYS A 357 -23.78 -2.82 -5.21
C CYS A 357 -24.16 -4.24 -5.65
N PRO A 358 -23.96 -4.62 -6.94
CA PRO A 358 -24.12 -5.99 -7.41
C PRO A 358 -23.28 -6.99 -6.61
N GLU A 359 -23.73 -8.23 -6.50
CA GLU A 359 -22.97 -9.30 -5.85
C GLU A 359 -21.56 -9.43 -6.43
N GLY A 360 -20.57 -9.64 -5.58
CA GLY A 360 -19.15 -9.71 -5.97
C GLY A 360 -18.54 -8.36 -6.33
N THR A 361 -19.18 -7.25 -5.96
CA THR A 361 -18.65 -5.90 -6.10
C THR A 361 -18.66 -5.15 -4.77
N LYS A 362 -17.81 -4.14 -4.64
CA LYS A 362 -17.76 -3.28 -3.45
C LYS A 362 -17.19 -1.92 -3.81
N ILE A 363 -17.73 -0.87 -3.22
CA ILE A 363 -17.14 0.47 -3.25
C ILE A 363 -16.46 0.71 -1.90
N PHE A 364 -15.13 0.80 -1.92
CA PHE A 364 -14.36 1.18 -0.74
C PHE A 364 -14.12 2.68 -0.72
N HIS A 365 -14.36 3.30 0.43
CA HIS A 365 -14.16 4.73 0.61
C HIS A 365 -12.72 5.01 1.06
N ALA A 366 -12.13 6.07 0.51
CA ALA A 366 -10.86 6.63 0.94
C ALA A 366 -11.09 8.05 1.47
N GLY A 367 -10.79 9.07 0.69
CA GLY A 367 -10.99 10.47 1.06
C GLY A 367 -12.45 10.88 1.04
N THR A 368 -13.24 10.41 1.97
CA THR A 368 -14.65 10.76 2.17
C THR A 368 -14.94 11.15 3.62
N LYS A 369 -15.94 11.96 3.83
CA LYS A 369 -16.50 12.28 5.15
C LYS A 369 -18.01 12.51 5.04
N LEU A 370 -18.70 12.52 6.16
CA LEU A 370 -20.08 12.99 6.24
C LEU A 370 -20.07 14.51 6.44
N ASP A 371 -20.97 15.21 5.74
CA ASP A 371 -21.25 16.62 6.01
C ASP A 371 -22.27 16.77 7.15
N ASP A 372 -22.62 17.99 7.51
CA ASP A 372 -23.57 18.28 8.60
C ASP A 372 -25.01 17.81 8.28
N GLU A 373 -25.31 17.56 7.01
CA GLU A 373 -26.59 17.05 6.53
C GLU A 373 -26.60 15.51 6.42
N GLY A 374 -25.47 14.86 6.67
CA GLY A 374 -25.30 13.41 6.59
C GLY A 374 -25.00 12.89 5.17
N ASN A 375 -24.72 13.78 4.20
CA ASN A 375 -24.30 13.37 2.88
C ASN A 375 -22.84 12.93 2.89
N VAL A 376 -22.50 11.95 2.06
CA VAL A 376 -21.11 11.58 1.80
C VAL A 376 -20.50 12.60 0.83
N VAL A 377 -19.41 13.24 1.25
CA VAL A 377 -18.71 14.26 0.45
C VAL A 377 -17.24 13.89 0.28
N THR A 378 -16.62 14.43 -0.77
CA THR A 378 -15.18 14.28 -1.01
C THR A 378 -14.37 14.98 0.09
N ALA A 379 -13.28 14.35 0.52
CA ALA A 379 -12.41 14.87 1.58
C ALA A 379 -10.91 14.61 1.32
N GLY A 380 -10.56 14.03 0.18
CA GLY A 380 -9.18 13.70 -0.17
C GLY A 380 -8.97 13.64 -1.68
N GLY A 381 -7.73 13.37 -2.09
CA GLY A 381 -7.37 13.26 -3.50
C GLY A 381 -7.87 11.97 -4.14
N ARG A 382 -7.53 10.81 -3.57
CA ARG A 382 -8.17 9.54 -3.90
C ARG A 382 -9.41 9.42 -3.04
N VAL A 383 -10.57 9.28 -3.65
CA VAL A 383 -11.87 9.38 -2.97
C VAL A 383 -12.50 8.02 -2.75
N LEU A 384 -12.57 7.21 -3.79
CA LEU A 384 -13.16 5.87 -3.75
C LEU A 384 -12.29 4.87 -4.52
N CYS A 385 -12.47 3.58 -4.21
CA CYS A 385 -12.00 2.48 -5.03
C CYS A 385 -13.19 1.55 -5.34
N VAL A 386 -13.58 1.47 -6.60
CA VAL A 386 -14.66 0.61 -7.06
C VAL A 386 -14.09 -0.73 -7.46
N THR A 387 -14.50 -1.79 -6.77
CA THR A 387 -13.95 -3.13 -6.93
C THR A 387 -14.97 -4.14 -7.43
N ALA A 388 -14.53 -5.10 -8.24
CA ALA A 388 -15.37 -6.19 -8.72
C ALA A 388 -14.60 -7.50 -8.89
N LEU A 389 -15.27 -8.60 -8.63
CA LEU A 389 -14.84 -9.96 -8.99
C LEU A 389 -15.36 -10.36 -10.38
N GLY A 390 -14.58 -11.14 -11.10
CA GLY A 390 -14.98 -11.75 -12.39
C GLY A 390 -14.21 -13.04 -12.64
N ASP A 391 -14.75 -13.93 -13.49
CA ASP A 391 -14.09 -15.19 -13.83
C ASP A 391 -12.79 -14.96 -14.64
N SER A 392 -12.71 -13.80 -15.29
CA SER A 392 -11.50 -13.29 -15.95
C SER A 392 -11.19 -11.86 -15.48
N VAL A 393 -9.99 -11.37 -15.75
CA VAL A 393 -9.64 -9.95 -15.52
C VAL A 393 -10.50 -9.03 -16.37
N THR A 394 -10.76 -9.43 -17.62
CA THR A 394 -11.65 -8.71 -18.55
C THR A 394 -13.05 -8.54 -17.97
N GLU A 395 -13.63 -9.59 -17.41
CA GLU A 395 -14.95 -9.53 -16.77
C GLU A 395 -14.92 -8.69 -15.49
N ALA A 396 -13.94 -8.88 -14.65
CA ALA A 396 -13.78 -8.09 -13.42
C ALA A 396 -13.66 -6.59 -13.73
N GLN A 397 -12.85 -6.22 -14.72
CA GLN A 397 -12.70 -4.84 -15.19
C GLN A 397 -14.04 -4.28 -15.67
N LYS A 398 -14.75 -5.00 -16.54
CA LYS A 398 -16.06 -4.60 -17.08
C LYS A 398 -17.04 -4.32 -15.93
N ARG A 399 -17.15 -5.22 -14.99
CA ARG A 399 -18.06 -5.10 -13.84
C ARG A 399 -17.69 -3.94 -12.92
N ALA A 400 -16.39 -3.68 -12.71
CA ALA A 400 -15.92 -2.54 -11.94
C ALA A 400 -16.33 -1.22 -12.61
N TYR A 401 -16.14 -1.07 -13.91
CA TYR A 401 -16.54 0.14 -14.64
C TYR A 401 -18.06 0.30 -14.74
N GLU A 402 -18.83 -0.78 -14.91
CA GLU A 402 -20.31 -0.73 -14.88
C GLU A 402 -20.84 -0.21 -13.54
N LEU A 403 -20.21 -0.59 -12.43
CA LEU A 403 -20.56 -0.03 -11.12
C LEU A 403 -20.06 1.42 -10.97
N LEU A 404 -18.85 1.71 -11.45
CA LEU A 404 -18.26 3.05 -11.41
C LEU A 404 -19.10 4.08 -12.14
N ASP A 405 -19.68 3.72 -13.29
CA ASP A 405 -20.54 4.60 -14.08
C ASP A 405 -21.82 5.05 -13.34
N GLN A 406 -22.17 4.39 -12.24
CA GLN A 406 -23.29 4.75 -11.36
C GLN A 406 -22.87 5.66 -10.20
N VAL A 407 -21.60 6.00 -10.08
CA VAL A 407 -21.04 6.86 -9.05
C VAL A 407 -20.61 8.18 -9.67
N SER A 408 -20.95 9.30 -9.07
CA SER A 408 -20.57 10.60 -9.63
C SER A 408 -20.44 11.70 -8.57
N TRP A 409 -19.56 12.62 -8.83
CA TRP A 409 -19.48 13.95 -8.22
C TRP A 409 -18.83 14.92 -9.21
N LYS A 410 -18.81 16.20 -8.89
CA LYS A 410 -18.23 17.21 -9.76
C LYS A 410 -16.74 16.98 -9.99
N ASP A 411 -16.34 16.95 -11.26
CA ASP A 411 -14.96 16.80 -11.72
C ASP A 411 -14.27 15.49 -11.24
N ALA A 412 -15.05 14.43 -10.97
CA ALA A 412 -14.51 13.11 -10.67
C ALA A 412 -13.59 12.63 -11.81
N TYR A 413 -12.42 12.11 -11.43
CA TYR A 413 -11.42 11.59 -12.37
C TYR A 413 -11.10 10.12 -12.09
N PHE A 414 -10.92 9.34 -13.13
CA PHE A 414 -10.45 7.95 -13.08
C PHE A 414 -9.79 7.56 -14.40
N ARG A 415 -8.92 6.57 -14.35
CA ARG A 415 -8.37 5.95 -15.57
C ARG A 415 -9.38 4.98 -16.16
N THR A 416 -9.41 4.88 -17.48
CA THR A 416 -10.33 3.99 -18.22
C THR A 416 -9.68 2.68 -18.65
N ASP A 417 -8.39 2.50 -18.37
CA ASP A 417 -7.55 1.39 -18.84
C ASP A 417 -6.99 0.50 -17.72
N ILE A 418 -7.51 0.58 -16.50
CA ILE A 418 -7.03 -0.24 -15.37
C ILE A 418 -7.07 -1.73 -15.75
N ALA A 419 -5.97 -2.45 -15.47
CA ALA A 419 -5.74 -3.86 -15.80
C ALA A 419 -5.48 -4.17 -17.29
N TYR A 420 -5.20 -3.17 -18.13
CA TYR A 420 -5.02 -3.35 -19.56
C TYR A 420 -3.94 -4.38 -19.93
N ARG A 421 -2.84 -4.46 -19.18
CA ARG A 421 -1.76 -5.44 -19.41
C ARG A 421 -2.21 -6.88 -19.13
N ALA A 422 -2.93 -7.08 -18.05
CA ALA A 422 -3.46 -8.40 -17.71
C ALA A 422 -4.51 -8.86 -18.73
N ILE A 423 -5.33 -7.93 -19.24
CA ILE A 423 -6.32 -8.21 -20.28
C ILE A 423 -5.63 -8.56 -21.60
N ALA A 424 -4.62 -7.80 -22.03
CA ALA A 424 -3.83 -8.13 -23.22
C ALA A 424 -3.23 -9.55 -23.12
N ARG A 425 -2.67 -9.88 -21.96
CA ARG A 425 -2.13 -11.24 -21.69
C ARG A 425 -3.23 -12.33 -21.75
N GLU A 426 -4.44 -12.07 -21.24
CA GLU A 426 -5.59 -13.01 -21.40
C GLU A 426 -5.96 -13.22 -22.86
N GLN A 427 -5.77 -12.23 -23.72
CA GLN A 427 -6.08 -12.27 -25.16
C GLN A 427 -4.93 -12.84 -25.99
N GLY A 428 -3.80 -13.16 -25.36
CA GLY A 428 -2.63 -13.73 -26.03
C GLY A 428 -1.76 -12.71 -26.77
N GLU A 429 -1.84 -11.46 -26.37
CA GLU A 429 -1.05 -10.33 -26.90
C GLU A 429 0.22 -10.09 -26.10
#